data_4b39c13e5d6d224c1d486defb13a1880
#
_entry.id   4b39c13e5d6d224c1d486defb13a1880
#
_cell.length_a   1.000
_cell.length_b   1.000
_cell.length_c   1.000
_cell.angle_alpha   90.00
_cell.angle_beta   90.00
_cell.angle_gamma   90.00
#
_symmetry.space_group_name_H-M   'P 1'
#
loop_
_entity.id
_entity.type
_entity.pdbx_description
1 polymer ?
#
loop_
_entity_poly.entity_id
_entity_poly.type
_entity_poly.pdbx_seq_one_letter_code
_entity_poly.pdbx_strand_id
1 'polypeptide(L)'
;VIAYRDDGNSYYGTAIVGTVSGTNISFGSAVVFESASTSSTSTTFDSNSNKVVIAYQDAGNSNYGTAIVGTVSGTGISFGTAVVFESASAAPAATYDPTTQKINISYDDAGNSNYGTIATGAVSGTSISFDAPFVYATVASALTRAVYNDSAQAVVVAYVKTGSSNHGTSTVYKNASTNLTSENYIGIASNG
;
A
#
# COMPACT_ATOMS: atom_id res chain seq x y z
N VAL A 1 -12.02 -8.68 1.06
CA VAL A 1 -12.45 -7.32 1.45
C VAL A 1 -12.40 -6.43 0.22
N ILE A 2 -13.41 -5.58 0.06
CA ILE A 2 -13.45 -4.51 -0.94
C ILE A 2 -13.48 -3.20 -0.17
N ALA A 3 -12.51 -2.31 -0.44
CA ALA A 3 -12.49 -0.95 0.06
C ALA A 3 -12.83 0.01 -1.08
N TYR A 4 -13.66 1.00 -0.81
CA TYR A 4 -14.16 1.92 -1.82
C TYR A 4 -14.51 3.28 -1.20
N ARG A 5 -14.60 4.29 -2.05
CA ARG A 5 -15.23 5.57 -1.72
C ARG A 5 -16.73 5.42 -1.87
N ASP A 6 -17.47 5.72 -0.82
CA ASP A 6 -18.93 5.64 -0.83
C ASP A 6 -19.54 6.99 -1.21
N ASP A 7 -19.88 7.15 -2.49
CA ASP A 7 -20.46 8.38 -3.02
C ASP A 7 -21.85 8.68 -2.42
N GLY A 8 -22.56 7.63 -1.98
CA GLY A 8 -23.85 7.75 -1.30
C GLY A 8 -23.73 8.20 0.16
N ASN A 9 -22.53 8.13 0.73
CA ASN A 9 -22.25 8.49 2.12
C ASN A 9 -21.12 9.54 2.20
N SER A 10 -21.34 10.70 1.63
CA SER A 10 -20.40 11.85 1.69
C SER A 10 -18.96 11.52 1.23
N TYR A 11 -18.80 10.56 0.33
CA TYR A 11 -17.51 10.08 -0.16
C TYR A 11 -16.62 9.42 0.90
N TYR A 12 -17.20 8.94 2.00
CA TYR A 12 -16.46 8.29 3.08
C TYR A 12 -15.76 7.02 2.59
N GLY A 13 -14.63 6.74 3.23
CA GLY A 13 -13.91 5.49 3.04
C GLY A 13 -14.66 4.34 3.68
N THR A 14 -15.14 3.41 2.88
CA THR A 14 -15.99 2.30 3.30
C THR A 14 -15.41 0.96 2.86
N ALA A 15 -15.57 -0.06 3.67
CA ALA A 15 -15.15 -1.41 3.32
C ALA A 15 -16.27 -2.42 3.58
N ILE A 16 -16.27 -3.49 2.79
CA ILE A 16 -17.23 -4.60 2.92
C ILE A 16 -16.52 -5.94 2.75
N VAL A 17 -16.93 -6.92 3.55
CA VAL A 17 -16.42 -8.30 3.47
C VAL A 17 -17.33 -9.11 2.57
N GLY A 18 -16.75 -9.79 1.57
CA GLY A 18 -17.47 -10.72 0.72
C GLY A 18 -17.02 -12.16 0.96
N THR A 19 -17.98 -13.08 0.98
CA THR A 19 -17.75 -14.52 1.03
C THR A 19 -18.03 -15.13 -0.34
N VAL A 20 -17.02 -15.77 -0.92
CA VAL A 20 -17.13 -16.44 -2.23
C VAL A 20 -17.58 -17.89 -2.01
N SER A 21 -18.60 -18.32 -2.76
CA SER A 21 -19.09 -19.70 -2.78
C SER A 21 -19.39 -20.11 -4.22
N GLY A 22 -18.56 -20.95 -4.80
CA GLY A 22 -18.62 -21.27 -6.24
C GLY A 22 -18.41 -20.02 -7.09
N THR A 23 -19.41 -19.66 -7.88
CA THR A 23 -19.39 -18.46 -8.75
C THR A 23 -20.13 -17.25 -8.14
N ASN A 24 -20.60 -17.39 -6.91
CA ASN A 24 -21.36 -16.35 -6.22
C ASN A 24 -20.52 -15.68 -5.15
N ILE A 25 -20.87 -14.42 -4.85
CA ILE A 25 -20.33 -13.68 -3.71
C ILE A 25 -21.51 -13.11 -2.90
N SER A 26 -21.48 -13.31 -1.58
CA SER A 26 -22.38 -12.69 -0.64
C SER A 26 -21.61 -11.69 0.22
N PHE A 27 -22.26 -10.59 0.58
CA PHE A 27 -21.61 -9.52 1.32
C PHE A 27 -22.18 -9.41 2.73
N GLY A 28 -21.31 -9.04 3.67
CA GLY A 28 -21.69 -8.60 5.01
C GLY A 28 -22.16 -7.15 5.02
N SER A 29 -22.13 -6.52 6.19
CA SER A 29 -22.44 -5.09 6.33
C SER A 29 -21.23 -4.23 5.95
N ALA A 30 -21.50 -3.13 5.25
CA ALA A 30 -20.49 -2.12 4.98
C ALA A 30 -20.08 -1.39 6.27
N VAL A 31 -18.80 -1.10 6.43
CA VAL A 31 -18.23 -0.42 7.60
C VAL A 31 -17.38 0.75 7.14
N VAL A 32 -17.63 1.93 7.66
CA VAL A 32 -16.82 3.14 7.40
C VAL A 32 -15.49 3.00 8.14
N PHE A 33 -14.37 3.14 7.40
CA PHE A 33 -13.03 3.19 7.97
C PHE A 33 -12.47 4.63 8.04
N GLU A 34 -13.03 5.54 7.24
CA GLU A 34 -12.68 6.96 7.25
C GLU A 34 -13.95 7.79 7.07
N SER A 35 -14.22 8.68 8.05
CA SER A 35 -15.39 9.56 8.05
C SER A 35 -15.15 10.91 7.38
N ALA A 36 -14.20 10.94 6.46
CA ALA A 36 -13.97 12.04 5.53
C ALA A 36 -13.94 11.51 4.10
N SER A 37 -13.95 12.41 3.13
CA SER A 37 -13.82 12.01 1.73
C SER A 37 -12.48 11.30 1.49
N THR A 38 -12.53 10.16 0.83
CA THR A 38 -11.35 9.37 0.45
C THR A 38 -11.24 9.26 -1.07
N SER A 39 -10.05 8.93 -1.54
CA SER A 39 -9.83 8.55 -2.93
C SER A 39 -8.67 7.56 -3.05
N SER A 40 -8.47 7.01 -4.24
CA SER A 40 -7.32 6.14 -4.55
C SER A 40 -7.12 5.01 -3.53
N THR A 41 -8.21 4.31 -3.17
CA THR A 41 -8.12 3.19 -2.21
C THR A 41 -7.39 1.99 -2.82
N SER A 42 -6.51 1.37 -2.04
CA SER A 42 -5.81 0.13 -2.38
C SER A 42 -5.77 -0.80 -1.17
N THR A 43 -6.06 -2.08 -1.40
CA THR A 43 -6.21 -3.07 -0.32
C THR A 43 -5.26 -4.23 -0.53
N THR A 44 -4.56 -4.65 0.52
CA THR A 44 -3.74 -5.85 0.52
C THR A 44 -3.98 -6.70 1.77
N PHE A 45 -3.59 -7.97 1.72
CA PHE A 45 -3.74 -8.91 2.83
C PHE A 45 -2.38 -9.34 3.34
N ASP A 46 -2.13 -9.09 4.62
CA ASP A 46 -0.99 -9.60 5.36
C ASP A 46 -1.30 -10.99 5.91
N SER A 47 -0.77 -12.02 5.26
CA SER A 47 -1.00 -13.41 5.65
C SER A 47 -0.28 -13.80 6.95
N ASN A 48 0.75 -13.07 7.36
CA ASN A 48 1.47 -13.33 8.60
C ASN A 48 0.66 -12.89 9.83
N SER A 49 0.11 -11.69 9.79
CA SER A 49 -0.71 -11.15 10.89
C SER A 49 -2.20 -11.50 10.76
N ASN A 50 -2.62 -12.07 9.62
CA ASN A 50 -4.03 -12.31 9.25
C ASN A 50 -4.84 -11.01 9.29
N LYS A 51 -4.30 -9.94 8.72
CA LYS A 51 -4.89 -8.60 8.67
C LYS A 51 -5.05 -8.08 7.24
N VAL A 52 -6.00 -7.20 7.06
CA VAL A 52 -6.15 -6.41 5.84
C VAL A 52 -5.54 -5.04 6.08
N VAL A 53 -4.78 -4.53 5.13
CA VAL A 53 -4.32 -3.15 5.13
C VAL A 53 -4.97 -2.41 3.97
N ILE A 54 -5.59 -1.28 4.28
CA ILE A 54 -6.17 -0.38 3.29
C ILE A 54 -5.32 0.89 3.28
N ALA A 55 -4.73 1.20 2.15
CA ALA A 55 -4.06 2.48 1.89
C ALA A 55 -4.99 3.37 1.07
N TYR A 56 -5.04 4.66 1.39
CA TYR A 56 -5.94 5.60 0.74
C TYR A 56 -5.40 7.03 0.81
N GLN A 57 -5.93 7.89 -0.03
CA GLN A 57 -5.74 9.33 0.06
C GLN A 57 -6.85 9.90 0.93
N ASP A 58 -6.47 10.59 2.00
CA ASP A 58 -7.38 11.18 2.99
C ASP A 58 -7.60 12.67 2.70
N ALA A 59 -8.73 12.98 2.06
CA ALA A 59 -9.09 14.37 1.77
C ALA A 59 -9.45 15.17 3.03
N GLY A 60 -9.86 14.50 4.11
CA GLY A 60 -10.08 15.13 5.41
C GLY A 60 -8.79 15.58 6.09
N ASN A 61 -7.66 15.01 5.67
CA ASN A 61 -6.33 15.34 6.18
C ASN A 61 -5.41 15.81 5.02
N SER A 62 -5.77 16.88 4.34
CA SER A 62 -4.95 17.52 3.29
C SER A 62 -4.53 16.59 2.15
N ASN A 63 -5.30 15.56 1.85
CA ASN A 63 -5.01 14.50 0.88
C ASN A 63 -3.78 13.64 1.23
N TYR A 64 -3.40 13.56 2.49
CA TYR A 64 -2.25 12.74 2.92
C TYR A 64 -2.44 11.27 2.59
N GLY A 65 -1.33 10.61 2.30
CA GLY A 65 -1.28 9.17 2.17
C GLY A 65 -1.46 8.50 3.53
N THR A 66 -2.56 7.77 3.72
CA THR A 66 -2.95 7.18 5.00
C THR A 66 -3.20 5.69 4.84
N ALA A 67 -2.90 4.91 5.87
CA ALA A 67 -3.15 3.48 5.91
C ALA A 67 -3.86 3.09 7.20
N ILE A 68 -4.73 2.07 7.12
CA ILE A 68 -5.46 1.54 8.26
C ILE A 68 -5.46 0.01 8.23
N VAL A 69 -5.37 -0.59 9.42
CA VAL A 69 -5.38 -2.05 9.59
C VAL A 69 -6.77 -2.54 9.95
N GLY A 70 -7.27 -3.50 9.17
CA GLY A 70 -8.56 -4.14 9.38
C GLY A 70 -8.44 -5.57 9.89
N THR A 71 -9.31 -5.93 10.82
CA THR A 71 -9.50 -7.29 11.34
C THR A 71 -10.81 -7.84 10.85
N VAL A 72 -10.78 -8.89 10.02
CA VAL A 72 -11.98 -9.58 9.54
C VAL A 72 -12.39 -10.64 10.54
N SER A 73 -13.69 -10.71 10.85
CA SER A 73 -14.31 -11.75 11.67
C SER A 73 -15.65 -12.15 11.06
N GLY A 74 -15.73 -13.35 10.51
CA GLY A 74 -16.87 -13.79 9.72
C GLY A 74 -17.11 -12.88 8.52
N THR A 75 -18.26 -12.23 8.44
CA THR A 75 -18.62 -11.27 7.39
C THR A 75 -18.47 -9.81 7.81
N GLY A 76 -17.91 -9.57 9.00
CA GLY A 76 -17.64 -8.23 9.53
C GLY A 76 -16.17 -7.85 9.46
N ILE A 77 -15.90 -6.55 9.55
CA ILE A 77 -14.54 -5.99 9.65
C ILE A 77 -14.53 -4.89 10.71
N SER A 78 -13.45 -4.82 11.49
CA SER A 78 -13.18 -3.73 12.42
C SER A 78 -11.82 -3.14 12.14
N PHE A 79 -11.62 -1.86 12.46
CA PHE A 79 -10.41 -1.13 12.12
C PHE A 79 -9.66 -0.66 13.35
N GLY A 80 -8.34 -0.58 13.24
CA GLY A 80 -7.46 0.08 14.20
C GLY A 80 -7.39 1.59 13.99
N THR A 81 -6.30 2.19 14.44
CA THR A 81 -6.04 3.62 14.22
C THR A 81 -5.37 3.83 12.86
N ALA A 82 -5.84 4.80 12.10
CA ALA A 82 -5.23 5.22 10.85
C ALA A 82 -3.85 5.84 11.08
N VAL A 83 -2.91 5.58 10.18
CA VAL A 83 -1.52 6.07 10.26
C VAL A 83 -1.15 6.72 8.94
N VAL A 84 -0.66 7.95 8.99
CA VAL A 84 -0.13 8.66 7.83
C VAL A 84 1.23 8.08 7.44
N PHE A 85 1.40 7.65 6.19
CA PHE A 85 2.68 7.22 5.64
C PHE A 85 3.32 8.29 4.75
N GLU A 86 2.52 9.26 4.27
CA GLU A 86 2.99 10.38 3.46
C GLU A 86 2.22 11.66 3.81
N SER A 87 2.94 12.72 4.20
CA SER A 87 2.37 14.03 4.58
C SER A 87 2.18 14.97 3.38
N ALA A 88 1.96 14.40 2.22
CA ALA A 88 1.57 15.07 0.99
C ALA A 88 0.52 14.23 0.26
N SER A 89 -0.01 14.76 -0.85
CA SER A 89 -0.95 14.00 -1.69
C SER A 89 -0.27 12.76 -2.26
N ALA A 90 -0.91 11.60 -2.10
CA ALA A 90 -0.40 10.32 -2.56
C ALA A 90 -1.54 9.44 -3.09
N ALA A 91 -1.34 8.85 -4.28
CA ALA A 91 -2.24 7.84 -4.84
C ALA A 91 -1.65 6.44 -4.64
N PRO A 92 -2.01 5.72 -3.56
CA PRO A 92 -1.31 4.52 -3.16
C PRO A 92 -1.65 3.27 -3.98
N ALA A 93 -0.66 2.38 -4.10
CA ALA A 93 -0.81 1.00 -4.53
C ALA A 93 -0.13 0.08 -3.51
N ALA A 94 -0.93 -0.61 -2.72
CA ALA A 94 -0.47 -1.47 -1.63
C ALA A 94 -0.28 -2.92 -2.10
N THR A 95 0.82 -3.55 -1.66
CA THR A 95 1.06 -4.98 -1.82
C THR A 95 1.78 -5.54 -0.60
N TYR A 96 1.59 -6.83 -0.34
CA TYR A 96 2.25 -7.54 0.75
C TYR A 96 3.43 -8.36 0.22
N ASP A 97 4.55 -8.29 0.93
CA ASP A 97 5.74 -9.11 0.70
C ASP A 97 5.81 -10.21 1.77
N PRO A 98 5.46 -11.47 1.44
CA PRO A 98 5.47 -12.57 2.40
C PRO A 98 6.88 -13.01 2.83
N THR A 99 7.91 -12.69 2.05
CA THR A 99 9.30 -13.05 2.37
C THR A 99 9.82 -12.22 3.55
N THR A 100 9.54 -10.93 3.54
CA THR A 100 9.98 -10.01 4.61
C THR A 100 8.85 -9.65 5.59
N GLN A 101 7.63 -10.13 5.33
CA GLN A 101 6.43 -9.85 6.12
C GLN A 101 6.13 -8.35 6.23
N LYS A 102 6.35 -7.63 5.12
CA LYS A 102 6.17 -6.18 5.04
C LYS A 102 5.04 -5.81 4.07
N ILE A 103 4.35 -4.73 4.41
CA ILE A 103 3.46 -4.02 3.50
C ILE A 103 4.29 -3.00 2.73
N ASN A 104 4.15 -3.00 1.41
CA ASN A 104 4.78 -2.03 0.53
C ASN A 104 3.70 -1.18 -0.12
N ILE A 105 3.75 0.13 0.06
CA ILE A 105 2.83 1.09 -0.53
C ILE A 105 3.63 1.95 -1.49
N SER A 106 3.42 1.74 -2.80
CA SER A 106 4.03 2.55 -3.84
C SER A 106 3.10 3.71 -4.20
N TYR A 107 3.64 4.90 -4.41
CA TYR A 107 2.87 6.11 -4.71
C TYR A 107 3.69 7.15 -5.48
N ASP A 108 3.02 8.10 -6.07
CA ASP A 108 3.59 9.35 -6.57
C ASP A 108 3.58 10.38 -5.45
N ASP A 109 4.75 10.82 -5.03
CA ASP A 109 4.96 11.70 -3.88
C ASP A 109 4.86 13.16 -4.30
N ALA A 110 3.69 13.77 -4.08
CA ALA A 110 3.47 15.18 -4.41
C ALA A 110 4.32 16.15 -3.56
N GLY A 111 4.78 15.71 -2.40
CA GLY A 111 5.73 16.45 -1.56
C GLY A 111 7.14 16.47 -2.11
N ASN A 112 7.47 15.56 -3.03
CA ASN A 112 8.77 15.40 -3.63
C ASN A 112 8.68 15.35 -5.17
N SER A 113 8.15 16.39 -5.78
CA SER A 113 8.09 16.55 -7.26
C SER A 113 7.37 15.40 -7.97
N ASN A 114 6.42 14.73 -7.32
CA ASN A 114 5.73 13.52 -7.78
C ASN A 114 6.68 12.36 -8.10
N TYR A 115 7.82 12.26 -7.43
CA TYR A 115 8.73 11.14 -7.61
C TYR A 115 8.09 9.83 -7.17
N GLY A 116 8.42 8.75 -7.89
CA GLY A 116 7.97 7.42 -7.53
C GLY A 116 8.61 6.98 -6.21
N THR A 117 7.79 6.81 -5.18
CA THR A 117 8.21 6.53 -3.80
C THR A 117 7.52 5.28 -3.28
N ILE A 118 8.16 4.56 -2.38
CA ILE A 118 7.60 3.40 -1.68
C ILE A 118 7.80 3.55 -0.18
N ALA A 119 6.70 3.45 0.57
CA ALA A 119 6.70 3.31 2.02
C ALA A 119 6.60 1.83 2.39
N THR A 120 7.49 1.35 3.25
CA THR A 120 7.51 -0.02 3.74
C THR A 120 7.06 -0.05 5.18
N GLY A 121 6.07 -0.88 5.50
CA GLY A 121 5.48 -0.94 6.83
C GLY A 121 5.38 -2.34 7.42
N ALA A 122 5.33 -2.42 8.74
CA ALA A 122 5.10 -3.64 9.51
C ALA A 122 3.81 -3.54 10.32
N VAL A 123 2.96 -4.56 10.19
CA VAL A 123 1.72 -4.66 10.98
C VAL A 123 2.03 -5.28 12.36
N SER A 124 1.49 -4.67 13.40
CA SER A 124 1.53 -5.20 14.77
C SER A 124 0.16 -5.00 15.44
N GLY A 125 -0.53 -6.09 15.72
CA GLY A 125 -1.89 -6.06 16.25
C GLY A 125 -2.87 -5.40 15.26
N THR A 126 -3.38 -4.23 15.60
CA THR A 126 -4.30 -3.43 14.76
C THR A 126 -3.66 -2.13 14.29
N SER A 127 -2.35 -2.01 14.36
CA SER A 127 -1.59 -0.84 13.92
C SER A 127 -0.56 -1.21 12.86
N ILE A 128 -0.08 -0.22 12.12
CA ILE A 128 1.03 -0.32 11.18
C ILE A 128 2.04 0.78 11.47
N SER A 129 3.32 0.45 11.38
CA SER A 129 4.40 1.44 11.45
C SER A 129 5.22 1.41 10.17
N PHE A 130 5.70 2.55 9.73
CA PHE A 130 6.45 2.70 8.48
C PHE A 130 7.91 3.02 8.74
N ASP A 131 8.78 2.43 7.91
CA ASP A 131 10.19 2.79 7.79
C ASP A 131 10.33 4.10 7.00
N ALA A 132 11.55 4.66 6.91
CA ALA A 132 11.80 5.80 6.04
C ALA A 132 11.47 5.44 4.57
N PRO A 133 10.76 6.31 3.84
CA PRO A 133 10.36 6.01 2.46
C PRO A 133 11.57 5.93 1.52
N PHE A 134 11.46 5.11 0.48
CA PHE A 134 12.48 4.93 -0.53
C PHE A 134 12.00 5.47 -1.88
N VAL A 135 12.78 6.36 -2.49
CA VAL A 135 12.50 6.88 -3.84
C VAL A 135 13.03 5.89 -4.88
N TYR A 136 12.13 5.21 -5.61
CA TYR A 136 12.50 4.27 -6.66
C TYR A 136 12.63 4.93 -8.05
N ALA A 137 12.05 6.12 -8.22
CA ALA A 137 12.13 6.86 -9.48
C ALA A 137 12.29 8.37 -9.20
N THR A 138 13.42 8.94 -9.62
CA THR A 138 13.72 10.39 -9.48
C THR A 138 13.18 11.21 -10.66
N VAL A 139 11.99 10.82 -11.13
CA VAL A 139 11.23 11.49 -12.18
C VAL A 139 9.77 11.49 -11.78
N ALA A 140 9.02 12.50 -12.21
CA ALA A 140 7.59 12.55 -11.95
C ALA A 140 6.91 11.29 -12.49
N SER A 141 6.15 10.63 -11.62
CA SER A 141 5.41 9.39 -11.89
C SER A 141 3.91 9.59 -11.68
N ALA A 142 3.12 8.70 -12.23
CA ALA A 142 1.67 8.66 -12.07
C ALA A 142 1.14 7.24 -12.29
N LEU A 143 -0.10 6.99 -11.89
CA LEU A 143 -0.82 5.74 -12.12
C LEU A 143 -0.06 4.50 -11.61
N THR A 144 0.60 4.65 -10.48
CA THR A 144 1.41 3.61 -9.86
C THR A 144 0.57 2.37 -9.52
N ARG A 145 1.11 1.19 -9.81
CA ARG A 145 0.56 -0.12 -9.45
C ARG A 145 1.70 -1.00 -8.95
N ALA A 146 1.41 -1.83 -7.95
CA ALA A 146 2.40 -2.72 -7.36
C ALA A 146 1.85 -4.14 -7.22
N VAL A 147 2.72 -5.12 -7.41
CA VAL A 147 2.44 -6.54 -7.20
C VAL A 147 3.68 -7.24 -6.67
N TYR A 148 3.50 -8.19 -5.77
CA TYR A 148 4.57 -9.06 -5.33
C TYR A 148 4.78 -10.19 -6.34
N ASN A 149 6.04 -10.46 -6.67
CA ASN A 149 6.46 -11.58 -7.52
C ASN A 149 7.14 -12.63 -6.65
N ASP A 150 6.47 -13.77 -6.44
CA ASP A 150 6.96 -14.86 -5.60
C ASP A 150 8.27 -15.46 -6.10
N SER A 151 8.42 -15.62 -7.40
CA SER A 151 9.64 -16.22 -7.99
C SER A 151 10.86 -15.31 -7.82
N ALA A 152 10.70 -14.01 -7.93
CA ALA A 152 11.77 -13.04 -7.75
C ALA A 152 11.94 -12.61 -6.29
N GLN A 153 10.98 -12.95 -5.42
CA GLN A 153 10.89 -12.46 -4.04
C GLN A 153 11.06 -10.93 -3.98
N ALA A 154 10.26 -10.24 -4.77
CA ALA A 154 10.38 -8.81 -4.98
C ALA A 154 9.05 -8.17 -5.35
N VAL A 155 8.91 -6.88 -5.04
CA VAL A 155 7.80 -6.06 -5.50
C VAL A 155 8.12 -5.51 -6.88
N VAL A 156 7.23 -5.72 -7.83
CA VAL A 156 7.28 -5.08 -9.15
C VAL A 156 6.35 -3.88 -9.13
N VAL A 157 6.88 -2.71 -9.42
CA VAL A 157 6.12 -1.46 -9.50
C VAL A 157 6.05 -1.03 -10.95
N ALA A 158 4.83 -0.89 -11.49
CA ALA A 158 4.57 -0.33 -12.80
C ALA A 158 3.99 1.08 -12.64
N TYR A 159 4.46 2.02 -13.42
CA TYR A 159 4.05 3.42 -13.35
C TYR A 159 4.19 4.12 -14.71
N VAL A 160 3.54 5.27 -14.84
CA VAL A 160 3.74 6.16 -15.97
C VAL A 160 4.80 7.19 -15.59
N LYS A 161 5.88 7.25 -16.36
CA LYS A 161 6.88 8.32 -16.27
C LYS A 161 6.31 9.56 -16.96
N THR A 162 5.97 10.59 -16.19
CA THR A 162 5.45 11.85 -16.72
C THR A 162 6.59 12.82 -17.03
N GLY A 163 6.38 13.79 -17.90
CA GLY A 163 7.36 14.87 -18.12
C GLY A 163 7.97 14.93 -19.50
N SER A 164 8.03 13.87 -20.30
CA SER A 164 8.52 13.98 -21.67
C SER A 164 7.86 13.09 -22.70
N SER A 165 6.85 12.32 -22.40
CA SER A 165 6.06 11.55 -23.38
C SER A 165 5.14 10.50 -22.72
N ASN A 166 4.94 10.52 -21.41
CA ASN A 166 4.05 9.61 -20.67
C ASN A 166 4.31 8.13 -20.98
N HIS A 167 5.54 7.66 -20.80
CA HIS A 167 5.87 6.26 -21.03
C HIS A 167 5.51 5.39 -19.85
N GLY A 168 4.87 4.25 -20.12
CA GLY A 168 4.75 3.15 -19.16
C GLY A 168 6.13 2.56 -18.90
N THR A 169 6.46 2.36 -17.62
CA THR A 169 7.73 1.75 -17.19
C THR A 169 7.51 0.92 -15.94
N SER A 170 8.52 0.16 -15.55
CA SER A 170 8.48 -0.63 -14.31
C SER A 170 9.85 -0.65 -13.65
N THR A 171 9.83 -0.91 -12.35
CA THR A 171 11.02 -1.15 -11.55
C THR A 171 10.78 -2.32 -10.59
N VAL A 172 11.85 -2.87 -10.06
CA VAL A 172 11.82 -3.93 -9.05
C VAL A 172 12.35 -3.39 -7.75
N TYR A 173 11.62 -3.60 -6.67
CA TYR A 173 12.01 -3.24 -5.32
C TYR A 173 12.11 -4.50 -4.45
N LYS A 174 13.18 -4.63 -3.70
CA LYS A 174 13.36 -5.67 -2.68
C LYS A 174 13.49 -5.04 -1.31
N ASN A 175 12.69 -5.49 -0.37
CA ASN A 175 12.91 -5.18 1.03
C ASN A 175 14.25 -5.78 1.46
N ALA A 176 15.01 -5.06 2.28
CA ALA A 176 16.19 -5.62 2.92
C ALA A 176 15.76 -6.77 3.82
N SER A 177 16.34 -7.96 3.63
CA SER A 177 16.15 -9.06 4.57
C SER A 177 16.77 -8.67 5.91
N THR A 178 16.03 -8.84 7.00
CA THR A 178 16.56 -8.66 8.36
C THR A 178 17.52 -9.78 8.76
N ASN A 179 17.61 -10.82 7.96
CA ASN A 179 18.50 -11.96 8.20
C ASN A 179 19.82 -11.73 7.44
N LEU A 180 20.84 -11.22 8.12
CA LEU A 180 22.20 -11.10 7.62
C LEU A 180 22.84 -12.50 7.52
N THR A 181 22.39 -13.29 6.54
CA THR A 181 23.15 -14.48 6.14
C THR A 181 24.28 -14.07 5.21
N SER A 182 25.33 -14.87 5.12
CA SER A 182 26.47 -14.62 4.22
C SER A 182 26.04 -14.48 2.74
N GLU A 183 24.88 -14.97 2.36
CA GLU A 183 24.31 -14.87 1.03
C GLU A 183 23.67 -13.52 0.73
N ASN A 184 23.34 -12.75 1.77
CA ASN A 184 22.68 -11.43 1.65
C ASN A 184 23.66 -10.25 1.85
N TYR A 185 24.93 -10.54 2.10
CA TYR A 185 25.94 -9.51 2.26
C TYR A 185 26.46 -9.08 0.90
N ILE A 186 25.88 -8.00 0.37
CA ILE A 186 26.51 -7.27 -0.76
C ILE A 186 27.53 -6.34 -0.15
N GLY A 187 28.78 -6.81 -0.08
CA GLY A 187 29.89 -5.95 0.30
C GLY A 187 30.04 -4.80 -0.68
N ILE A 188 30.00 -3.57 -0.19
CA ILE A 188 30.44 -2.42 -0.99
C ILE A 188 31.96 -2.57 -1.12
N ALA A 189 32.44 -2.97 -2.30
CA ALA A 189 33.85 -2.88 -2.61
C ALA A 189 34.20 -1.39 -2.70
N SER A 190 34.87 -0.85 -1.68
CA SER A 190 35.51 0.45 -1.80
C SER A 190 36.74 0.27 -2.69
N ASN A 191 36.68 0.80 -3.91
CA ASN A 191 37.88 0.97 -4.70
C ASN A 191 38.72 2.05 -4.00
N GLY A 192 39.84 1.63 -3.39
CA GLY A 192 40.88 2.53 -2.92
C GLY A 192 41.68 3.10 -4.09
#